data_474563955b7dcf6cf705fd257aa28dd4
#
_entry.id   474563955b7dcf6cf705fd257aa28dd4
#
_cell.length_a   1.000
_cell.length_b   1.000
_cell.length_c   1.000
_cell.angle_alpha   90.00
_cell.angle_beta   90.00
_cell.angle_gamma   90.00
#
_symmetry.space_group_name_H-M   'P 1'
#
loop_
_entity.id
_entity.type
_entity.pdbx_description
1 polymer ?
#
loop_
_entity_poly.entity_id
_entity_poly.type
_entity_poly.pdbx_seq_one_letter_code
_entity_poly.pdbx_strand_id
1 'polypeptide(L)'
;MKSKQTISLAVASMMAAGLLAGCGSTASSTASSAAESTAASSEAASSEAAAPADTTAAGKVYYLNFKPEQDEAWQALAKTYTEETGVPVTVVTAASGQYETTLMSEMAKSDAPTLFQVNGPVGLANWKDYCYDLSGTKIAGDLTSDTYALKDGDQMLGIGYVIESYGLITNKTLLEKAGYTVDDIKSFDNLKKVAEDITARKDELGFSAFTSAGMDGSSDWRYKTHLANLPIYFEYQEDGIDNTDAIKGTYLDNYKNIFDLYINNSTCDPAELAGKTGDDSRNEFLNDEAVFFQNGSWEYTNLVGDGKPFTDDDLTMLPIYIGVGDEANQGLCTGTENYWCVNKEASEDDINATLDFMYWCVSSDEGTKAMANDMGFVIPFKNAVESPNVFVKADKEMTAAGKTPVAWNFSTMPSENWKNGVGSALTAYAAGTGSWDDVVTAFVDGWASEAALNAAA
;
A
#
# COMPACT_ATOMS: atom_id res chain seq x y z
N MET A 1 5.48 -3.74 -53.23
CA MET A 1 4.36 -4.68 -53.20
C MET A 1 4.66 -5.71 -52.09
N LYS A 2 4.16 -5.51 -50.90
CA LYS A 2 4.06 -6.54 -49.86
C LYS A 2 2.80 -6.29 -49.06
N SER A 3 2.00 -7.32 -48.95
CA SER A 3 0.64 -7.36 -48.46
C SER A 3 0.57 -7.19 -46.94
N LYS A 4 -0.36 -6.34 -46.50
CA LYS A 4 -0.78 -6.23 -45.10
C LYS A 4 -1.79 -7.35 -44.81
N GLN A 5 -1.50 -8.20 -43.86
CA GLN A 5 -2.49 -9.13 -43.31
C GLN A 5 -3.10 -8.53 -42.05
N THR A 6 -4.37 -8.22 -42.15
CA THR A 6 -5.25 -7.84 -41.04
C THR A 6 -5.76 -9.11 -40.37
N ILE A 7 -5.48 -9.27 -39.05
CA ILE A 7 -6.07 -10.33 -38.25
C ILE A 7 -7.27 -9.71 -37.52
N SER A 8 -8.47 -10.19 -37.89
CA SER A 8 -9.72 -9.85 -37.21
C SER A 8 -9.96 -10.81 -36.04
N LEU A 9 -10.08 -10.29 -34.86
CA LEU A 9 -10.53 -11.04 -33.69
C LEU A 9 -12.06 -11.01 -33.64
N ALA A 10 -12.71 -12.16 -33.77
CA ALA A 10 -14.15 -12.32 -33.60
C ALA A 10 -14.44 -12.69 -32.13
N VAL A 11 -15.15 -11.82 -31.42
CA VAL A 11 -15.71 -12.10 -30.10
C VAL A 11 -17.10 -12.71 -30.32
N ALA A 12 -17.29 -13.95 -29.89
CA ALA A 12 -18.56 -14.66 -29.92
C ALA A 12 -19.32 -14.42 -28.60
N SER A 13 -20.43 -13.69 -28.69
CA SER A 13 -21.39 -13.53 -27.60
C SER A 13 -22.35 -14.73 -27.60
N MET A 14 -22.42 -15.48 -26.50
CA MET A 14 -23.51 -16.45 -26.27
C MET A 14 -24.54 -15.86 -25.31
N MET A 15 -25.70 -15.50 -25.83
CA MET A 15 -26.94 -15.31 -25.07
C MET A 15 -27.66 -16.64 -25.00
N ALA A 16 -28.00 -17.11 -23.80
CA ALA A 16 -28.95 -18.18 -23.60
C ALA A 16 -30.25 -17.59 -23.04
N ALA A 17 -31.30 -17.59 -23.86
CA ALA A 17 -32.67 -17.32 -23.46
C ALA A 17 -33.33 -18.63 -23.03
N GLY A 18 -33.96 -18.67 -21.85
CA GLY A 18 -34.79 -19.75 -21.38
C GLY A 18 -36.20 -19.25 -21.07
N LEU A 19 -37.17 -19.75 -21.80
CA LEU A 19 -38.57 -19.38 -21.85
C LEU A 19 -39.41 -20.00 -20.71
N LEU A 20 -40.44 -19.25 -20.36
CA LEU A 20 -41.63 -19.49 -19.51
C LEU A 20 -42.46 -20.72 -19.88
N ALA A 21 -43.09 -21.33 -18.88
CA ALA A 21 -44.46 -21.80 -18.81
C ALA A 21 -44.69 -22.45 -17.42
N GLY A 22 -45.74 -22.30 -16.68
CA GLY A 22 -47.05 -21.77 -16.80
C GLY A 22 -47.95 -22.28 -15.68
N CYS A 23 -48.86 -21.45 -15.23
CA CYS A 23 -50.18 -21.68 -14.67
C CYS A 23 -50.48 -22.63 -13.48
N GLY A 24 -51.12 -22.04 -12.47
CA GLY A 24 -52.34 -22.62 -11.96
C GLY A 24 -52.67 -22.41 -10.47
N SER A 25 -53.42 -21.33 -10.15
CA SER A 25 -54.59 -21.18 -9.25
C SER A 25 -54.61 -21.84 -7.84
N THR A 26 -54.94 -21.18 -6.84
CA THR A 26 -56.08 -20.59 -6.15
C THR A 26 -55.93 -20.54 -4.61
N ALA A 27 -56.12 -19.37 -4.08
CA ALA A 27 -56.85 -18.96 -2.88
C ALA A 27 -56.60 -19.60 -1.51
N SER A 28 -56.24 -18.87 -0.49
CA SER A 28 -57.10 -18.21 0.49
C SER A 28 -56.31 -17.77 1.72
N SER A 29 -56.39 -16.47 2.01
CA SER A 29 -56.42 -15.71 3.27
C SER A 29 -55.77 -16.29 4.56
N THR A 30 -54.89 -15.54 5.19
CA THR A 30 -55.23 -14.64 6.31
C THR A 30 -53.97 -13.89 6.78
N ALA A 31 -54.21 -12.67 7.23
CA ALA A 31 -53.31 -11.63 7.65
C ALA A 31 -52.38 -12.00 8.83
N SER A 32 -51.15 -11.43 8.86
CA SER A 32 -50.78 -10.40 9.84
C SER A 32 -49.26 -10.09 9.84
N SER A 33 -49.05 -8.84 9.97
CA SER A 33 -47.87 -8.08 10.44
C SER A 33 -46.64 -7.95 9.53
N ALA A 34 -46.56 -6.73 9.03
CA ALA A 34 -45.40 -6.12 8.40
C ALA A 34 -44.23 -6.00 9.37
N ALA A 35 -43.06 -6.37 8.90
CA ALA A 35 -41.82 -5.78 9.34
C ALA A 35 -41.13 -5.24 8.08
N GLU A 36 -41.16 -3.93 7.93
CA GLU A 36 -40.42 -3.20 6.93
C GLU A 36 -38.92 -3.38 7.19
N SER A 37 -38.28 -4.08 6.29
CA SER A 37 -36.83 -4.01 6.12
C SER A 37 -36.55 -2.86 5.14
N THR A 38 -36.18 -1.72 5.68
CA THR A 38 -35.65 -0.61 4.88
C THR A 38 -34.25 -0.99 4.39
N ALA A 39 -34.16 -1.36 3.12
CA ALA A 39 -32.91 -1.33 2.41
C ALA A 39 -32.47 0.13 2.27
N ALA A 40 -31.44 0.53 2.98
CA ALA A 40 -30.77 1.79 2.77
C ALA A 40 -29.97 1.66 1.46
N SER A 41 -30.48 2.28 0.39
CA SER A 41 -29.66 2.60 -0.76
C SER A 41 -28.71 3.72 -0.32
N SER A 42 -27.42 3.45 -0.31
CA SER A 42 -26.41 4.49 -0.23
C SER A 42 -26.45 5.29 -1.54
N GLU A 43 -27.13 6.41 -1.51
CA GLU A 43 -26.92 7.46 -2.51
C GLU A 43 -25.48 7.97 -2.33
N ALA A 44 -24.68 7.78 -3.36
CA ALA A 44 -23.44 8.51 -3.49
C ALA A 44 -23.77 9.99 -3.46
N ALA A 45 -23.35 10.68 -2.41
CA ALA A 45 -23.41 12.12 -2.34
C ALA A 45 -22.46 12.67 -3.42
N SER A 46 -23.02 13.09 -4.55
CA SER A 46 -22.33 13.99 -5.45
C SER A 46 -22.12 15.29 -4.68
N SER A 47 -20.90 15.57 -4.26
CA SER A 47 -20.54 16.89 -3.80
C SER A 47 -20.74 17.84 -4.99
N GLU A 48 -21.72 18.72 -4.87
CA GLU A 48 -21.91 19.85 -5.76
C GLU A 48 -20.62 20.66 -5.74
N ALA A 49 -19.89 20.65 -6.86
CA ALA A 49 -18.72 21.49 -7.03
C ALA A 49 -19.14 22.94 -6.81
N ALA A 50 -18.55 23.59 -5.82
CA ALA A 50 -18.69 25.01 -5.62
C ALA A 50 -18.32 25.72 -6.94
N ALA A 51 -19.17 26.67 -7.36
CA ALA A 51 -18.93 27.47 -8.55
C ALA A 51 -17.53 28.13 -8.43
N PRO A 52 -16.71 28.15 -9.50
CA PRO A 52 -15.37 28.72 -9.43
C PRO A 52 -15.48 30.20 -9.01
N ALA A 53 -14.76 30.54 -7.95
CA ALA A 53 -14.46 31.93 -7.65
C ALA A 53 -13.71 32.49 -8.88
N ASP A 54 -14.01 33.73 -9.23
CA ASP A 54 -13.37 34.46 -10.34
C ASP A 54 -11.89 34.69 -9.96
N THR A 55 -11.05 33.68 -10.16
CA THR A 55 -9.63 33.71 -9.80
C THR A 55 -8.80 34.08 -11.02
N THR A 56 -7.92 35.08 -10.85
CA THR A 56 -6.94 35.51 -11.85
C THR A 56 -5.74 34.57 -11.95
N ALA A 57 -5.73 33.45 -11.21
CA ALA A 57 -4.68 32.44 -11.25
C ALA A 57 -4.81 31.62 -12.52
N ALA A 58 -3.70 31.47 -13.23
CA ALA A 58 -3.65 30.59 -14.39
C ALA A 58 -3.46 29.13 -13.95
N GLY A 59 -4.21 28.22 -14.57
CA GLY A 59 -4.13 26.78 -14.35
C GLY A 59 -4.89 26.27 -13.11
N LYS A 60 -4.89 24.93 -13.00
CA LYS A 60 -5.51 24.17 -11.92
C LYS A 60 -4.66 22.92 -11.61
N VAL A 61 -4.93 22.32 -10.46
CA VAL A 61 -4.34 21.04 -10.07
C VAL A 61 -5.46 20.00 -9.94
N TYR A 62 -5.28 18.85 -10.60
CA TYR A 62 -6.07 17.67 -10.35
C TYR A 62 -5.13 16.57 -9.84
N TYR A 63 -5.18 16.28 -8.55
CA TYR A 63 -4.38 15.27 -7.88
C TYR A 63 -5.17 13.97 -7.72
N LEU A 64 -4.72 12.90 -8.39
CA LEU A 64 -5.20 11.55 -8.12
C LEU A 64 -4.35 10.93 -7.01
N ASN A 65 -4.91 10.89 -5.80
CA ASN A 65 -4.23 10.41 -4.59
C ASN A 65 -4.30 8.89 -4.47
N PHE A 66 -3.15 8.28 -4.19
CA PHE A 66 -2.98 6.83 -3.97
C PHE A 66 -3.40 6.37 -2.57
N LYS A 67 -3.29 7.25 -1.55
CA LYS A 67 -3.40 6.91 -0.13
C LYS A 67 -4.78 7.24 0.43
N PRO A 68 -5.71 6.26 0.51
CA PRO A 68 -7.06 6.51 1.02
C PRO A 68 -7.07 6.93 2.50
N GLU A 69 -6.10 6.47 3.30
CA GLU A 69 -5.94 6.86 4.71
C GLU A 69 -5.61 8.33 4.90
N GLN A 70 -5.20 9.03 3.84
CA GLN A 70 -4.80 10.44 3.87
C GLN A 70 -5.79 11.37 3.14
N ASP A 71 -6.96 10.86 2.74
CA ASP A 71 -7.91 11.63 1.93
C ASP A 71 -8.31 12.95 2.61
N GLU A 72 -8.75 12.90 3.86
CA GLU A 72 -9.18 14.09 4.60
C GLU A 72 -8.05 15.13 4.73
N ALA A 73 -6.84 14.69 5.02
CA ALA A 73 -5.68 15.56 5.16
C ALA A 73 -5.30 16.22 3.80
N TRP A 74 -5.35 15.47 2.70
CA TRP A 74 -5.12 16.02 1.37
C TRP A 74 -6.21 17.01 0.94
N GLN A 75 -7.51 16.74 1.25
CA GLN A 75 -8.60 17.67 0.98
C GLN A 75 -8.40 18.99 1.75
N ALA A 76 -8.01 18.91 3.03
CA ALA A 76 -7.75 20.09 3.86
C ALA A 76 -6.55 20.90 3.32
N LEU A 77 -5.45 20.22 2.96
CA LEU A 77 -4.25 20.87 2.42
C LEU A 77 -4.51 21.54 1.07
N ALA A 78 -5.25 20.87 0.17
CA ALA A 78 -5.67 21.42 -1.11
C ALA A 78 -6.52 22.69 -0.94
N LYS A 79 -7.42 22.69 0.04
CA LYS A 79 -8.23 23.85 0.37
C LYS A 79 -7.37 25.03 0.86
N THR A 80 -6.43 24.78 1.77
CA THR A 80 -5.50 25.79 2.27
C THR A 80 -4.70 26.43 1.13
N TYR A 81 -4.13 25.62 0.25
CA TYR A 81 -3.40 26.12 -0.91
C TYR A 81 -4.27 26.97 -1.85
N THR A 82 -5.50 26.50 -2.11
CA THR A 82 -6.45 27.26 -2.96
C THR A 82 -6.83 28.61 -2.33
N GLU A 83 -7.04 28.65 -1.02
CA GLU A 83 -7.35 29.90 -0.28
C GLU A 83 -6.19 30.89 -0.31
N GLU A 84 -4.94 30.40 -0.24
CA GLU A 84 -3.75 31.25 -0.26
C GLU A 84 -3.39 31.78 -1.66
N THR A 85 -3.50 30.92 -2.66
CA THR A 85 -2.95 31.20 -3.99
C THR A 85 -3.99 31.58 -5.04
N GLY A 86 -5.26 31.20 -4.79
CA GLY A 86 -6.33 31.29 -5.77
C GLY A 86 -6.30 30.18 -6.84
N VAL A 87 -5.31 29.28 -6.84
CA VAL A 87 -5.22 28.14 -7.76
C VAL A 87 -6.14 27.03 -7.26
N PRO A 88 -7.14 26.59 -8.05
CA PRO A 88 -8.02 25.50 -7.63
C PRO A 88 -7.28 24.17 -7.62
N VAL A 89 -7.40 23.41 -6.52
CA VAL A 89 -6.87 22.06 -6.36
C VAL A 89 -8.02 21.10 -6.10
N THR A 90 -8.16 20.09 -6.95
CA THR A 90 -9.10 18.98 -6.77
C THR A 90 -8.31 17.74 -6.41
N VAL A 91 -8.66 17.09 -5.30
CA VAL A 91 -8.09 15.80 -4.91
C VAL A 91 -9.16 14.72 -5.11
N VAL A 92 -8.82 13.69 -5.85
CA VAL A 92 -9.62 12.47 -5.98
C VAL A 92 -8.81 11.31 -5.45
N THR A 93 -9.36 10.58 -4.49
CA THR A 93 -8.65 9.47 -3.85
C THR A 93 -9.16 8.14 -4.36
N ALA A 94 -8.27 7.30 -4.85
CA ALA A 94 -8.62 5.94 -5.27
C ALA A 94 -8.89 5.04 -4.05
N ALA A 95 -9.84 4.12 -4.20
CA ALA A 95 -10.08 3.10 -3.17
C ALA A 95 -8.85 2.17 -3.03
N SER A 96 -8.68 1.58 -1.84
CA SER A 96 -7.60 0.64 -1.56
C SER A 96 -7.54 -0.48 -2.61
N GLY A 97 -6.34 -0.76 -3.13
CA GLY A 97 -6.11 -1.76 -4.17
C GLY A 97 -6.67 -1.44 -5.56
N GLN A 98 -7.24 -0.24 -5.76
CA GLN A 98 -7.88 0.14 -7.04
C GLN A 98 -7.15 1.27 -7.79
N TYR A 99 -5.98 1.68 -7.31
CA TYR A 99 -5.32 2.88 -7.84
C TYR A 99 -5.00 2.77 -9.34
N GLU A 100 -4.36 1.69 -9.79
CA GLU A 100 -3.97 1.51 -11.21
C GLU A 100 -5.20 1.49 -12.14
N THR A 101 -6.27 0.82 -11.73
CA THR A 101 -7.53 0.80 -12.50
C THR A 101 -8.17 2.18 -12.56
N THR A 102 -8.13 2.92 -11.46
CA THR A 102 -8.63 4.29 -11.38
C THR A 102 -7.78 5.22 -12.23
N LEU A 103 -6.45 5.15 -12.11
CA LEU A 103 -5.53 5.96 -12.91
C LEU A 103 -5.74 5.75 -14.40
N MET A 104 -5.84 4.51 -14.85
CA MET A 104 -6.13 4.18 -16.26
C MET A 104 -7.45 4.80 -16.73
N SER A 105 -8.48 4.76 -15.90
CA SER A 105 -9.79 5.34 -16.22
C SER A 105 -9.74 6.88 -16.23
N GLU A 106 -9.06 7.50 -15.25
CA GLU A 106 -8.96 8.95 -15.13
C GLU A 106 -8.09 9.56 -16.24
N MET A 107 -6.97 8.92 -16.61
CA MET A 107 -6.09 9.37 -17.69
C MET A 107 -6.74 9.31 -19.08
N ALA A 108 -7.78 8.50 -19.24
CA ALA A 108 -8.55 8.44 -20.51
C ALA A 108 -9.57 9.58 -20.66
N LYS A 109 -9.79 10.41 -19.64
CA LYS A 109 -10.74 11.52 -19.66
C LYS A 109 -10.14 12.76 -20.33
N SER A 110 -11.01 13.65 -20.81
CA SER A 110 -10.58 14.98 -21.32
C SER A 110 -10.06 15.90 -20.21
N ASP A 111 -10.44 15.65 -18.96
CA ASP A 111 -9.96 16.31 -17.76
C ASP A 111 -9.21 15.26 -16.92
N ALA A 112 -8.01 14.92 -17.39
CA ALA A 112 -7.15 13.92 -16.74
C ALA A 112 -6.38 14.52 -15.55
N PRO A 113 -5.94 13.70 -14.59
CA PRO A 113 -5.09 14.16 -13.50
C PRO A 113 -3.84 14.88 -14.01
N THR A 114 -3.52 16.03 -13.41
CA THR A 114 -2.27 16.77 -13.67
C THR A 114 -1.15 16.28 -12.76
N LEU A 115 -1.50 15.77 -11.56
CA LEU A 115 -0.62 15.12 -10.61
C LEU A 115 -1.15 13.71 -10.33
N PHE A 116 -0.30 12.72 -10.51
CA PHE A 116 -0.59 11.31 -10.24
C PHE A 116 0.62 10.61 -9.62
N GLN A 117 0.47 9.35 -9.25
CA GLN A 117 1.52 8.56 -8.62
C GLN A 117 1.82 7.29 -9.38
N VAL A 118 3.08 6.86 -9.33
CA VAL A 118 3.49 5.54 -9.84
C VAL A 118 4.27 4.80 -8.76
N ASN A 119 4.18 3.47 -8.77
CA ASN A 119 4.89 2.60 -7.85
C ASN A 119 6.25 2.20 -8.42
N GLY A 120 7.24 3.05 -8.20
CA GLY A 120 8.62 2.80 -8.60
C GLY A 120 8.82 2.59 -10.10
N PRO A 121 9.94 1.97 -10.50
CA PRO A 121 10.26 1.72 -11.91
C PRO A 121 9.25 0.85 -12.65
N VAL A 122 8.61 -0.12 -11.97
CA VAL A 122 7.58 -0.98 -12.60
C VAL A 122 6.37 -0.15 -13.00
N GLY A 123 5.88 0.70 -12.10
CA GLY A 123 4.80 1.65 -12.41
C GLY A 123 5.21 2.65 -13.48
N LEU A 124 6.46 3.17 -13.40
CA LEU A 124 6.97 4.11 -14.40
C LEU A 124 7.00 3.49 -15.81
N ALA A 125 7.37 2.22 -15.96
CA ALA A 125 7.41 1.56 -17.26
C ALA A 125 6.07 1.65 -18.00
N ASN A 126 4.94 1.65 -17.29
CA ASN A 126 3.61 1.77 -17.85
C ASN A 126 3.19 3.23 -18.16
N TRP A 127 3.75 4.19 -17.41
CA TRP A 127 3.26 5.57 -17.41
C TRP A 127 4.27 6.62 -17.87
N LYS A 128 5.53 6.25 -18.17
CA LYS A 128 6.60 7.20 -18.53
C LYS A 128 6.25 8.13 -19.69
N ASP A 129 5.45 7.64 -20.64
CA ASP A 129 5.01 8.43 -21.81
C ASP A 129 4.04 9.56 -21.43
N TYR A 130 3.52 9.56 -20.20
CA TYR A 130 2.68 10.63 -19.64
C TYR A 130 3.44 11.53 -18.68
N CYS A 131 4.66 11.17 -18.28
CA CYS A 131 5.41 11.90 -17.24
C CYS A 131 6.15 13.11 -17.83
N TYR A 132 6.00 14.26 -17.16
CA TYR A 132 6.77 15.46 -17.40
C TYR A 132 8.18 15.32 -16.80
N ASP A 133 9.18 15.84 -17.47
CA ASP A 133 10.56 15.85 -16.95
C ASP A 133 10.71 16.88 -15.82
N LEU A 134 10.88 16.40 -14.60
CA LEU A 134 11.06 17.22 -13.40
C LEU A 134 12.50 17.72 -13.21
N SER A 135 13.43 17.33 -14.08
CA SER A 135 14.82 17.78 -14.03
C SER A 135 14.92 19.32 -14.05
N GLY A 136 15.66 19.89 -13.11
CA GLY A 136 15.82 21.34 -13.01
C GLY A 136 14.66 22.11 -12.39
N THR A 137 13.57 21.43 -11.97
CA THR A 137 12.49 22.07 -11.20
C THR A 137 12.93 22.39 -9.77
N LYS A 138 12.22 23.31 -9.11
CA LYS A 138 12.52 23.69 -7.72
C LYS A 138 12.43 22.48 -6.78
N ILE A 139 11.37 21.67 -6.93
CA ILE A 139 11.15 20.49 -6.08
C ILE A 139 12.26 19.45 -6.25
N ALA A 140 12.74 19.21 -7.46
CA ALA A 140 13.87 18.31 -7.70
C ALA A 140 15.16 18.83 -7.04
N GLY A 141 15.37 20.14 -7.05
CA GLY A 141 16.53 20.79 -6.39
C GLY A 141 16.51 20.70 -4.86
N ASP A 142 15.37 20.44 -4.26
CA ASP A 142 15.19 20.34 -2.80
C ASP A 142 15.19 18.92 -2.26
N LEU A 143 15.31 17.90 -3.11
CA LEU A 143 15.52 16.52 -2.66
C LEU A 143 16.80 16.40 -1.82
N THR A 144 16.74 15.58 -0.78
CA THR A 144 17.89 15.29 0.09
C THR A 144 18.82 14.23 -0.48
N SER A 145 18.34 13.40 -1.41
CA SER A 145 19.11 12.36 -2.09
C SER A 145 18.51 12.02 -3.44
N ASP A 146 19.36 11.70 -4.41
CA ASP A 146 18.98 11.17 -5.73
C ASP A 146 18.27 9.81 -5.64
N THR A 147 18.34 9.10 -4.52
CA THR A 147 17.63 7.84 -4.27
C THR A 147 16.11 8.00 -4.36
N TYR A 148 15.60 9.20 -4.13
CA TYR A 148 14.18 9.54 -4.21
C TYR A 148 13.75 10.07 -5.58
N ALA A 149 14.66 10.08 -6.55
CA ALA A 149 14.38 10.46 -7.93
C ALA A 149 14.11 9.20 -8.77
N LEU A 150 12.94 9.15 -9.42
CA LEU A 150 12.61 8.09 -10.36
C LEU A 150 13.01 8.53 -11.77
N LYS A 151 14.03 7.88 -12.32
CA LYS A 151 14.69 8.32 -13.56
C LYS A 151 14.48 7.32 -14.70
N ASP A 152 14.37 7.84 -15.93
CA ASP A 152 14.54 7.10 -17.18
C ASP A 152 15.63 7.81 -18.00
N GLY A 153 16.82 7.23 -18.08
CA GLY A 153 18.01 7.88 -18.61
C GLY A 153 18.38 9.14 -17.81
N ASP A 154 18.50 10.27 -18.49
CA ASP A 154 18.84 11.56 -17.87
C ASP A 154 17.62 12.33 -17.33
N GLN A 155 16.40 11.86 -17.61
CA GLN A 155 15.16 12.52 -17.19
C GLN A 155 14.72 12.05 -15.80
N MET A 156 14.22 12.98 -14.98
CA MET A 156 13.54 12.69 -13.71
C MET A 156 12.04 12.71 -13.97
N LEU A 157 11.44 11.54 -14.10
CA LEU A 157 10.02 11.37 -14.45
C LEU A 157 9.10 11.23 -13.24
N GLY A 158 9.67 11.00 -12.06
CA GLY A 158 8.94 10.95 -10.81
C GLY A 158 9.80 11.35 -9.62
N ILE A 159 9.14 11.76 -8.53
CA ILE A 159 9.80 12.21 -7.31
C ILE A 159 9.14 11.56 -6.09
N GLY A 160 9.92 10.82 -5.29
CA GLY A 160 9.46 10.25 -4.03
C GLY A 160 9.08 11.37 -3.06
N TYR A 161 7.85 11.36 -2.56
CA TYR A 161 7.38 12.43 -1.68
C TYR A 161 7.27 11.99 -0.22
N VAL A 162 7.37 10.70 0.06
CA VAL A 162 7.30 10.15 1.41
C VAL A 162 8.27 8.98 1.57
N ILE A 163 8.94 8.93 2.73
CA ILE A 163 9.71 7.77 3.21
C ILE A 163 8.83 7.07 4.24
N GLU A 164 8.68 5.77 4.10
CA GLU A 164 7.86 4.95 4.98
C GLU A 164 8.63 3.75 5.50
N SER A 165 8.20 3.26 6.66
CA SER A 165 8.74 2.05 7.24
C SER A 165 7.60 1.09 7.55
N TYR A 166 7.84 -0.21 7.38
CA TYR A 166 6.90 -1.24 7.83
C TYR A 166 7.59 -2.30 8.68
N GLY A 167 6.78 -2.94 9.48
CA GLY A 167 7.21 -3.96 10.44
C GLY A 167 6.02 -4.61 11.12
N LEU A 168 6.18 -4.95 12.38
CA LEU A 168 5.11 -5.40 13.26
C LEU A 168 4.71 -4.25 14.18
N ILE A 169 3.60 -3.58 13.89
CA ILE A 169 2.97 -2.66 14.82
C ILE A 169 2.55 -3.48 16.02
N THR A 170 3.01 -3.07 17.21
CA THR A 170 2.93 -3.85 18.45
C THR A 170 2.17 -3.08 19.52
N ASN A 171 1.10 -3.70 20.02
CA ASN A 171 0.40 -3.24 21.22
C ASN A 171 1.20 -3.67 22.46
N LYS A 172 1.93 -2.71 23.06
CA LYS A 172 2.78 -2.96 24.22
C LYS A 172 2.00 -3.41 25.45
N THR A 173 0.79 -2.88 25.62
CA THR A 173 -0.08 -3.23 26.75
C THR A 173 -0.52 -4.71 26.70
N LEU A 174 -0.91 -5.21 25.52
CA LEU A 174 -1.26 -6.62 25.37
C LEU A 174 -0.02 -7.53 25.47
N LEU A 175 1.12 -7.09 24.93
CA LEU A 175 2.38 -7.82 25.06
C LEU A 175 2.79 -7.98 26.53
N GLU A 176 2.73 -6.91 27.33
CA GLU A 176 3.01 -6.94 28.77
C GLU A 176 1.99 -7.81 29.54
N LYS A 177 0.71 -7.76 29.17
CA LYS A 177 -0.32 -8.63 29.73
C LYS A 177 -0.04 -10.11 29.45
N ALA A 178 0.58 -10.43 28.33
CA ALA A 178 1.07 -11.76 28.01
C ALA A 178 2.34 -12.15 28.77
N GLY A 179 2.99 -11.21 29.48
CA GLY A 179 4.21 -11.42 30.27
C GLY A 179 5.50 -11.19 29.50
N TYR A 180 5.46 -10.45 28.39
CA TYR A 180 6.60 -10.12 27.55
C TYR A 180 6.76 -8.62 27.38
N THR A 181 7.94 -8.22 26.93
CA THR A 181 8.26 -6.87 26.51
C THR A 181 8.85 -6.87 25.11
N VAL A 182 8.97 -5.71 24.48
CA VAL A 182 9.62 -5.57 23.16
C VAL A 182 11.07 -6.06 23.18
N ASP A 183 11.74 -5.99 24.33
CA ASP A 183 13.10 -6.47 24.50
C ASP A 183 13.26 -7.99 24.44
N ASP A 184 12.17 -8.73 24.60
CA ASP A 184 12.14 -10.19 24.45
C ASP A 184 12.09 -10.65 22.98
N ILE A 185 11.91 -9.72 22.02
CA ILE A 185 11.72 -10.04 20.60
C ILE A 185 12.84 -9.38 19.77
N LYS A 186 13.93 -10.15 19.54
CA LYS A 186 15.14 -9.69 18.83
C LYS A 186 15.57 -10.64 17.72
N SER A 187 14.75 -11.65 17.42
CA SER A 187 14.98 -12.64 16.35
C SER A 187 13.68 -13.35 15.99
N PHE A 188 13.70 -14.08 14.89
CA PHE A 188 12.60 -14.96 14.48
C PHE A 188 12.24 -15.98 15.58
N ASP A 189 13.25 -16.63 16.19
CA ASP A 189 13.01 -17.62 17.24
C ASP A 189 12.35 -17.00 18.48
N ASN A 190 12.71 -15.77 18.83
CA ASN A 190 12.06 -15.06 19.94
C ASN A 190 10.61 -14.71 19.58
N LEU A 191 10.36 -14.15 18.38
CA LEU A 191 9.02 -13.82 17.90
C LEU A 191 8.13 -15.08 17.87
N LYS A 192 8.66 -16.18 17.33
CA LYS A 192 7.97 -17.47 17.26
C LYS A 192 7.56 -17.96 18.66
N LYS A 193 8.50 -17.96 19.59
CA LYS A 193 8.22 -18.36 20.98
C LYS A 193 7.11 -17.53 21.61
N VAL A 194 7.15 -16.21 21.44
CA VAL A 194 6.13 -15.29 21.99
C VAL A 194 4.78 -15.54 21.34
N ALA A 195 4.73 -15.64 20.00
CA ALA A 195 3.49 -15.83 19.28
C ALA A 195 2.81 -17.18 19.59
N GLU A 196 3.60 -18.26 19.65
CA GLU A 196 3.09 -19.61 19.96
C GLU A 196 2.60 -19.69 21.43
N ASP A 197 3.29 -19.01 22.39
CA ASP A 197 2.84 -18.97 23.79
C ASP A 197 1.54 -18.17 23.95
N ILE A 198 1.41 -17.00 23.29
CA ILE A 198 0.16 -16.22 23.27
C ILE A 198 -0.98 -17.06 22.71
N THR A 199 -0.75 -17.73 21.59
CA THR A 199 -1.76 -18.60 20.93
C THR A 199 -2.17 -19.75 21.83
N ALA A 200 -1.23 -20.39 22.53
CA ALA A 200 -1.53 -21.48 23.47
C ALA A 200 -2.37 -21.01 24.66
N ARG A 201 -2.29 -19.75 25.03
CA ARG A 201 -3.03 -19.12 26.14
C ARG A 201 -4.14 -18.17 25.70
N LYS A 202 -4.52 -18.17 24.41
CA LYS A 202 -5.47 -17.19 23.88
C LYS A 202 -6.81 -17.15 24.62
N ASP A 203 -7.30 -18.30 25.08
CA ASP A 203 -8.56 -18.38 25.82
C ASP A 203 -8.45 -17.74 27.24
N GLU A 204 -7.26 -17.78 27.84
CA GLU A 204 -6.95 -17.12 29.12
C GLU A 204 -6.71 -15.62 28.91
N LEU A 205 -5.94 -15.26 27.90
CA LEU A 205 -5.52 -13.89 27.61
C LEU A 205 -6.64 -13.04 27.00
N GLY A 206 -7.50 -13.66 26.21
CA GLY A 206 -8.61 -13.02 25.49
C GLY A 206 -8.20 -12.36 24.16
N PHE A 207 -6.98 -12.63 23.64
CA PHE A 207 -6.48 -12.11 22.37
C PHE A 207 -5.50 -13.09 21.70
N SER A 208 -5.24 -12.89 20.42
CA SER A 208 -4.31 -13.65 19.58
C SER A 208 -2.95 -12.97 19.48
N ALA A 209 -1.96 -13.66 18.91
CA ALA A 209 -0.66 -13.04 18.64
C ALA A 209 -0.75 -12.06 17.48
N PHE A 210 -1.28 -12.47 16.32
CA PHE A 210 -1.38 -11.63 15.13
C PHE A 210 -2.84 -11.33 14.78
N THR A 211 -3.06 -10.18 14.12
CA THR A 211 -4.28 -9.91 13.37
C THR A 211 -4.40 -10.85 12.18
N SER A 212 -5.56 -10.91 11.53
CA SER A 212 -5.76 -11.67 10.29
C SER A 212 -4.89 -11.19 9.14
N ALA A 213 -4.43 -9.94 9.20
CA ALA A 213 -3.64 -9.19 8.22
C ALA A 213 -4.25 -9.10 6.80
N GLY A 214 -5.38 -9.76 6.54
CA GLY A 214 -6.11 -9.72 5.29
C GLY A 214 -5.38 -10.36 4.10
N MET A 215 -6.05 -11.24 3.39
CA MET A 215 -5.53 -11.85 2.15
C MET A 215 -6.52 -11.74 0.99
N ASP A 216 -7.53 -10.90 1.10
CA ASP A 216 -8.35 -10.55 -0.04
C ASP A 216 -7.53 -9.77 -1.09
N GLY A 217 -8.01 -9.73 -2.33
CA GLY A 217 -7.25 -9.13 -3.44
C GLY A 217 -6.88 -7.65 -3.28
N SER A 218 -7.49 -6.93 -2.32
CA SER A 218 -7.15 -5.55 -1.99
C SER A 218 -6.09 -5.43 -0.88
N SER A 219 -5.79 -6.51 -0.17
CA SER A 219 -5.00 -6.50 1.07
C SER A 219 -3.79 -7.44 1.07
N ASP A 220 -3.74 -8.39 0.14
CA ASP A 220 -2.71 -9.44 0.05
C ASP A 220 -1.29 -8.91 -0.28
N TRP A 221 -1.17 -7.62 -0.64
CA TRP A 221 0.11 -6.94 -0.85
C TRP A 221 1.03 -7.02 0.39
N ARG A 222 0.46 -7.16 1.60
CA ARG A 222 1.24 -7.36 2.84
C ARG A 222 2.10 -8.62 2.78
N TYR A 223 1.64 -9.64 2.09
CA TYR A 223 2.34 -10.92 1.94
C TYR A 223 3.14 -11.00 0.65
N LYS A 224 2.49 -10.76 -0.49
CA LYS A 224 3.10 -10.92 -1.82
C LYS A 224 4.13 -9.84 -2.19
N THR A 225 4.11 -8.70 -1.48
CA THR A 225 5.04 -7.59 -1.69
C THR A 225 5.89 -7.35 -0.45
N HIS A 226 5.30 -6.95 0.67
CA HIS A 226 6.04 -6.54 1.85
C HIS A 226 6.76 -7.70 2.54
N LEU A 227 6.08 -8.80 2.80
CA LEU A 227 6.72 -9.97 3.41
C LEU A 227 7.68 -10.65 2.41
N ALA A 228 7.31 -10.73 1.13
CA ALA A 228 8.15 -11.27 0.06
C ALA A 228 9.44 -10.46 -0.17
N ASN A 229 9.45 -9.18 0.21
CA ASN A 229 10.66 -8.34 0.12
C ASN A 229 11.83 -8.89 0.96
N LEU A 230 11.56 -9.52 2.11
CA LEU A 230 12.63 -9.98 2.98
C LEU A 230 13.48 -11.11 2.36
N PRO A 231 12.92 -12.22 1.85
CA PRO A 231 13.73 -13.24 1.19
C PRO A 231 14.47 -12.68 -0.05
N ILE A 232 13.88 -11.74 -0.80
CA ILE A 232 14.53 -11.08 -1.92
C ILE A 232 15.72 -10.24 -1.44
N TYR A 233 15.51 -9.40 -0.41
CA TYR A 233 16.56 -8.56 0.16
C TYR A 233 17.77 -9.38 0.62
N PHE A 234 17.54 -10.43 1.40
CA PHE A 234 18.63 -11.25 1.91
C PHE A 234 19.35 -12.04 0.81
N GLU A 235 18.64 -12.51 -0.22
CA GLU A 235 19.27 -13.13 -1.37
C GLU A 235 20.15 -12.13 -2.14
N TYR A 236 19.69 -10.91 -2.33
CA TYR A 236 20.47 -9.85 -2.97
C TYR A 236 21.72 -9.47 -2.17
N GLN A 237 21.60 -9.41 -0.84
CA GLN A 237 22.75 -9.14 0.02
C GLN A 237 23.80 -10.26 -0.05
N GLU A 238 23.37 -11.54 -0.05
CA GLU A 238 24.28 -12.69 -0.18
C GLU A 238 24.98 -12.74 -1.52
N ASP A 239 24.25 -12.45 -2.60
CA ASP A 239 24.77 -12.47 -3.96
C ASP A 239 25.54 -11.19 -4.33
N GLY A 240 25.45 -10.11 -3.54
CA GLY A 240 26.07 -8.82 -3.82
C GLY A 240 25.51 -8.14 -5.07
N ILE A 241 24.19 -8.25 -5.27
CA ILE A 241 23.45 -7.67 -6.41
C ILE A 241 22.33 -6.75 -5.94
N ASP A 242 21.85 -5.88 -6.84
CA ASP A 242 20.74 -4.96 -6.57
C ASP A 242 19.46 -5.33 -7.34
N ASN A 243 19.58 -6.21 -8.33
CA ASN A 243 18.47 -6.72 -9.11
C ASN A 243 18.83 -8.04 -9.81
N THR A 244 17.83 -8.78 -10.36
CA THR A 244 18.05 -10.00 -11.13
C THR A 244 16.87 -10.27 -12.07
N ASP A 245 17.16 -10.88 -13.24
CA ASP A 245 16.14 -11.41 -14.14
C ASP A 245 15.67 -12.82 -13.71
N ALA A 246 16.34 -13.46 -12.75
CA ALA A 246 16.02 -14.80 -12.26
C ALA A 246 16.40 -14.92 -10.78
N ILE A 247 15.40 -14.83 -9.91
CA ILE A 247 15.58 -15.04 -8.47
C ILE A 247 15.78 -16.53 -8.19
N LYS A 248 16.65 -16.87 -7.24
CA LYS A 248 16.96 -18.28 -6.90
C LYS A 248 15.97 -18.87 -5.90
N GLY A 249 15.38 -18.01 -5.05
CA GLY A 249 14.51 -18.44 -3.96
C GLY A 249 15.28 -19.01 -2.77
N THR A 250 16.51 -18.55 -2.54
CA THR A 250 17.41 -19.04 -1.47
C THR A 250 16.75 -19.05 -0.09
N TYR A 251 15.93 -18.05 0.21
CA TYR A 251 15.29 -17.87 1.53
C TYR A 251 13.80 -18.17 1.55
N LEU A 252 13.25 -18.96 0.60
CA LEU A 252 11.83 -19.28 0.57
C LEU A 252 11.36 -20.17 1.73
N ASP A 253 12.25 -20.99 2.32
CA ASP A 253 11.93 -21.72 3.55
C ASP A 253 11.76 -20.76 4.75
N ASN A 254 12.56 -19.69 4.81
CA ASN A 254 12.42 -18.64 5.82
C ASN A 254 11.14 -17.82 5.62
N TYR A 255 10.80 -17.53 4.36
CA TYR A 255 9.53 -16.91 3.99
C TYR A 255 8.33 -17.76 4.42
N LYS A 256 8.39 -19.07 4.16
CA LYS A 256 7.39 -20.02 4.64
C LYS A 256 7.23 -19.97 6.15
N ASN A 257 8.34 -20.00 6.88
CA ASN A 257 8.33 -20.06 8.34
C ASN A 257 7.65 -18.84 8.96
N ILE A 258 7.92 -17.62 8.46
CA ILE A 258 7.26 -16.41 8.96
C ILE A 258 5.81 -16.32 8.49
N PHE A 259 5.50 -16.74 7.26
CA PHE A 259 4.12 -16.81 6.77
C PHE A 259 3.28 -17.79 7.60
N ASP A 260 3.78 -19.01 7.84
CA ASP A 260 3.14 -19.99 8.69
C ASP A 260 2.96 -19.49 10.13
N LEU A 261 3.94 -18.75 10.67
CA LEU A 261 3.83 -18.16 11.99
C LEU A 261 2.64 -17.19 12.07
N TYR A 262 2.47 -16.34 11.07
CA TYR A 262 1.38 -15.38 11.03
C TYR A 262 0.03 -16.08 10.92
N ILE A 263 -0.15 -16.93 9.90
CA ILE A 263 -1.46 -17.51 9.62
C ILE A 263 -1.95 -18.49 10.70
N ASN A 264 -1.02 -19.18 11.38
CA ASN A 264 -1.37 -20.15 12.44
C ASN A 264 -1.54 -19.52 13.83
N ASN A 265 -1.16 -18.25 14.01
CA ASN A 265 -1.24 -17.55 15.29
C ASN A 265 -2.09 -16.27 15.20
N SER A 266 -2.96 -16.20 14.22
CA SER A 266 -3.84 -15.05 13.97
C SER A 266 -5.21 -15.17 14.68
N THR A 267 -6.00 -14.12 14.54
CA THR A 267 -7.36 -14.00 15.05
C THR A 267 -8.34 -14.97 14.42
N CYS A 268 -8.08 -15.44 13.18
CA CYS A 268 -8.98 -16.33 12.45
C CYS A 268 -8.28 -17.60 11.93
N ASP A 269 -9.07 -18.56 11.47
CA ASP A 269 -8.56 -19.76 10.78
C ASP A 269 -7.87 -19.36 9.47
N PRO A 270 -6.71 -19.96 9.12
CA PRO A 270 -6.03 -19.70 7.85
C PRO A 270 -6.93 -19.82 6.62
N ALA A 271 -7.91 -20.72 6.63
CA ALA A 271 -8.85 -20.89 5.53
C ALA A 271 -9.81 -19.71 5.32
N GLU A 272 -9.97 -18.84 6.33
CA GLU A 272 -10.84 -17.67 6.27
C GLU A 272 -10.12 -16.41 5.78
N LEU A 273 -8.79 -16.43 5.74
CA LEU A 273 -7.96 -15.27 5.41
C LEU A 273 -8.25 -14.65 4.04
N ALA A 274 -8.63 -15.49 3.05
CA ALA A 274 -9.01 -15.03 1.71
C ALA A 274 -10.20 -14.06 1.68
N GLY A 275 -11.03 -14.09 2.73
CA GLY A 275 -12.19 -13.18 2.90
C GLY A 275 -11.92 -12.00 3.83
N LYS A 276 -10.72 -11.90 4.41
CA LYS A 276 -10.35 -10.84 5.34
C LYS A 276 -9.70 -9.67 4.62
N THR A 277 -10.18 -8.48 4.90
CA THR A 277 -9.65 -7.22 4.37
C THR A 277 -8.61 -6.60 5.30
N GLY A 278 -7.90 -5.59 4.80
CA GLY A 278 -7.02 -4.77 5.64
C GLY A 278 -7.78 -4.03 6.74
N ASP A 279 -9.03 -3.63 6.47
CA ASP A 279 -9.90 -2.99 7.48
C ASP A 279 -10.34 -3.97 8.57
N ASP A 280 -10.62 -5.23 8.23
CA ASP A 280 -10.88 -6.27 9.25
C ASP A 280 -9.68 -6.40 10.18
N SER A 281 -8.48 -6.52 9.61
CA SER A 281 -7.24 -6.63 10.37
C SER A 281 -6.97 -5.41 11.26
N ARG A 282 -7.20 -4.20 10.74
CA ARG A 282 -7.09 -2.95 11.52
C ARG A 282 -8.09 -2.93 12.67
N ASN A 283 -9.36 -3.30 12.40
CA ASN A 283 -10.40 -3.33 13.42
C ASN A 283 -10.11 -4.35 14.51
N GLU A 284 -9.58 -5.53 14.18
CA GLU A 284 -9.12 -6.52 15.15
C GLU A 284 -8.05 -5.91 16.10
N PHE A 285 -7.10 -5.15 15.54
CA PHE A 285 -6.08 -4.48 16.34
C PHE A 285 -6.64 -3.36 17.20
N LEU A 286 -7.53 -2.51 16.65
CA LEU A 286 -8.21 -1.43 17.37
C LEU A 286 -9.10 -1.94 18.52
N ASN A 287 -9.59 -3.18 18.44
CA ASN A 287 -10.42 -3.83 19.44
C ASN A 287 -9.61 -4.65 20.47
N ASP A 288 -8.29 -4.54 20.50
CA ASP A 288 -7.41 -5.33 21.38
C ASP A 288 -7.51 -6.85 21.15
N GLU A 289 -7.80 -7.31 19.95
CA GLU A 289 -7.93 -8.73 19.62
C GLU A 289 -6.59 -9.39 19.28
N ALA A 290 -5.53 -8.60 19.03
CA ALA A 290 -4.21 -9.10 18.72
C ALA A 290 -3.08 -8.17 19.19
N VAL A 291 -1.91 -8.78 19.49
CA VAL A 291 -0.69 -8.07 19.91
C VAL A 291 0.01 -7.41 18.72
N PHE A 292 0.12 -8.13 17.60
CA PHE A 292 0.91 -7.74 16.44
C PHE A 292 0.03 -7.51 15.21
N PHE A 293 0.29 -6.39 14.53
CA PHE A 293 -0.33 -6.03 13.27
C PHE A 293 0.77 -5.73 12.24
N GLN A 294 0.99 -6.62 11.27
CA GLN A 294 1.94 -6.35 10.18
C GLN A 294 1.39 -5.25 9.29
N ASN A 295 1.97 -4.07 9.43
CA ASN A 295 1.62 -2.91 8.62
C ASN A 295 2.74 -1.88 8.69
N GLY A 296 2.53 -0.65 8.24
CA GLY A 296 3.55 0.38 8.18
C GLY A 296 3.18 1.69 8.87
N SER A 297 4.11 2.62 8.76
CA SER A 297 4.01 3.95 9.38
C SER A 297 2.78 4.76 8.92
N TRP A 298 2.21 4.44 7.77
CA TRP A 298 0.96 5.02 7.26
C TRP A 298 -0.28 4.70 8.10
N GLU A 299 -0.24 3.67 8.95
CA GLU A 299 -1.36 3.33 9.85
C GLU A 299 -1.43 4.25 11.08
N TYR A 300 -0.43 5.08 11.32
CA TYR A 300 -0.36 5.91 12.53
C TYR A 300 -1.63 6.73 12.76
N THR A 301 -2.10 7.46 11.76
CA THR A 301 -3.29 8.33 11.86
C THR A 301 -4.60 7.54 11.99
N ASN A 302 -4.61 6.26 11.61
CA ASN A 302 -5.74 5.36 11.85
C ASN A 302 -5.78 4.85 13.30
N LEU A 303 -4.63 4.75 13.96
CA LEU A 303 -4.48 4.13 15.28
C LEU A 303 -4.38 5.14 16.41
N VAL A 304 -3.75 6.30 16.18
CA VAL A 304 -3.43 7.32 17.19
C VAL A 304 -4.04 8.66 16.79
N GLY A 305 -4.58 9.40 17.75
CA GLY A 305 -5.17 10.71 17.57
C GLY A 305 -6.50 10.89 18.30
N ASP A 306 -7.17 11.99 18.04
CA ASP A 306 -8.46 12.31 18.67
C ASP A 306 -9.52 11.23 18.34
N GLY A 307 -10.10 10.65 19.39
CA GLY A 307 -11.11 9.60 19.26
C GLY A 307 -10.59 8.22 18.90
N LYS A 308 -9.27 8.04 18.79
CA LYS A 308 -8.61 6.73 18.59
C LYS A 308 -8.32 6.07 19.94
N PRO A 309 -8.25 4.72 19.99
CA PRO A 309 -8.05 4.01 21.24
C PRO A 309 -6.61 4.06 21.79
N PHE A 310 -5.61 4.32 20.91
CA PHE A 310 -4.21 4.29 21.30
C PHE A 310 -3.58 5.68 21.40
N THR A 311 -2.56 5.75 22.24
CA THR A 311 -1.61 6.85 22.33
C THR A 311 -0.22 6.39 21.85
N ASP A 312 0.71 7.32 21.66
CA ASP A 312 2.11 7.01 21.31
C ASP A 312 2.77 6.05 22.32
N ASP A 313 2.35 6.13 23.59
CA ASP A 313 2.92 5.28 24.65
C ASP A 313 2.44 3.82 24.56
N ASP A 314 1.33 3.55 23.92
CA ASP A 314 0.76 2.20 23.79
C ASP A 314 1.40 1.37 22.68
N LEU A 315 1.96 2.02 21.67
CA LEU A 315 2.41 1.41 20.44
C LEU A 315 3.92 1.52 20.21
N THR A 316 4.44 0.59 19.43
CA THR A 316 5.76 0.66 18.77
C THR A 316 5.73 -0.17 17.49
N MET A 317 6.84 -0.17 16.74
CA MET A 317 7.01 -1.04 15.57
C MET A 317 8.29 -1.86 15.72
N LEU A 318 8.18 -3.19 15.54
CA LEU A 318 9.30 -4.11 15.59
C LEU A 318 9.69 -4.54 14.16
N PRO A 319 10.97 -4.89 13.91
CA PRO A 319 11.38 -5.49 12.64
C PRO A 319 10.68 -6.82 12.38
N ILE A 320 10.52 -7.17 11.11
CA ILE A 320 10.08 -8.50 10.71
C ILE A 320 11.30 -9.38 10.58
N TYR A 321 11.46 -10.32 11.50
CA TYR A 321 12.54 -11.28 11.51
C TYR A 321 12.14 -12.56 10.77
N ILE A 322 13.03 -13.09 9.92
CA ILE A 322 12.79 -14.33 9.16
C ILE A 322 13.84 -15.43 9.43
N GLY A 323 14.70 -15.25 10.44
CA GLY A 323 15.74 -16.21 10.78
C GLY A 323 16.95 -16.14 9.85
N VAL A 324 17.25 -14.98 9.28
CA VAL A 324 18.36 -14.77 8.33
C VAL A 324 19.19 -13.56 8.72
N GLY A 325 20.48 -13.64 8.50
CA GLY A 325 21.40 -12.53 8.72
C GLY A 325 21.65 -12.22 10.19
N ASP A 326 22.09 -11.00 10.48
CA ASP A 326 22.32 -10.48 11.83
C ASP A 326 21.04 -9.81 12.35
N GLU A 327 20.08 -10.63 12.77
CA GLU A 327 18.78 -10.16 13.26
C GLU A 327 18.90 -9.18 14.45
N ALA A 328 19.94 -9.33 15.29
CA ALA A 328 20.16 -8.40 16.41
C ALA A 328 20.42 -6.97 15.94
N ASN A 329 20.99 -6.79 14.76
CA ASN A 329 21.27 -5.51 14.14
C ASN A 329 20.31 -5.13 12.99
N GLN A 330 19.26 -5.90 12.77
CA GLN A 330 18.24 -5.59 11.79
C GLN A 330 17.34 -4.46 12.28
N GLY A 331 17.07 -3.49 11.39
CA GLY A 331 16.07 -2.42 11.55
C GLY A 331 14.74 -2.75 10.86
N LEU A 332 13.87 -1.74 10.74
CA LEU A 332 12.61 -1.84 10.01
C LEU A 332 12.85 -1.97 8.50
N CYS A 333 11.83 -2.38 7.78
CA CYS A 333 11.81 -2.30 6.32
C CYS A 333 11.50 -0.86 5.91
N THR A 334 12.48 -0.14 5.35
CA THR A 334 12.38 1.31 5.12
C THR A 334 12.69 1.66 3.67
N GLY A 335 11.87 2.53 3.08
CA GLY A 335 12.03 2.93 1.68
C GLY A 335 10.97 3.91 1.19
N THR A 336 10.85 4.02 -0.12
CA THR A 336 9.78 4.74 -0.81
C THR A 336 9.29 3.92 -1.99
N GLU A 337 8.00 3.96 -2.27
CA GLU A 337 7.37 3.30 -3.41
C GLU A 337 6.53 4.28 -4.22
N ASN A 338 6.04 5.33 -3.56
CA ASN A 338 5.12 6.28 -4.16
C ASN A 338 5.88 7.49 -4.71
N TYR A 339 5.80 7.66 -6.02
CA TYR A 339 6.46 8.76 -6.73
C TYR A 339 5.40 9.65 -7.38
N TRP A 340 5.43 10.94 -7.07
CA TRP A 340 4.65 11.94 -7.79
C TRP A 340 5.16 12.09 -9.21
N CYS A 341 4.25 12.02 -10.18
CA CYS A 341 4.47 12.30 -11.58
C CYS A 341 3.52 13.42 -12.03
N VAL A 342 4.01 14.33 -12.87
CA VAL A 342 3.22 15.39 -13.47
C VAL A 342 2.83 14.98 -14.89
N ASN A 343 1.56 15.14 -15.25
CA ASN A 343 1.06 14.77 -16.56
C ASN A 343 1.52 15.79 -17.63
N LYS A 344 2.40 15.36 -18.53
CA LYS A 344 2.93 16.23 -19.61
C LYS A 344 1.89 16.59 -20.68
N GLU A 345 0.77 15.87 -20.75
CA GLU A 345 -0.32 16.14 -21.67
C GLU A 345 -1.28 17.24 -21.15
N ALA A 346 -1.11 17.68 -19.89
CA ALA A 346 -1.85 18.81 -19.36
C ALA A 346 -1.44 20.14 -20.02
N SER A 347 -2.23 21.19 -19.84
CA SER A 347 -1.84 22.51 -20.36
C SER A 347 -0.59 23.03 -19.63
N GLU A 348 0.17 23.92 -20.27
CA GLU A 348 1.35 24.54 -19.66
C GLU A 348 1.00 25.25 -18.34
N ASP A 349 -0.16 25.90 -18.27
CA ASP A 349 -0.65 26.55 -17.07
C ASP A 349 -0.96 25.53 -15.96
N ASP A 350 -1.56 24.39 -16.29
CA ASP A 350 -1.86 23.33 -15.33
C ASP A 350 -0.58 22.62 -14.85
N ILE A 351 0.39 22.39 -15.74
CA ILE A 351 1.71 21.84 -15.37
C ILE A 351 2.40 22.77 -14.36
N ASN A 352 2.46 24.07 -14.66
CA ASN A 352 3.09 25.06 -13.79
C ASN A 352 2.37 25.14 -12.43
N ALA A 353 1.04 25.18 -12.43
CA ALA A 353 0.23 25.15 -11.22
C ALA A 353 0.49 23.90 -10.37
N THR A 354 0.63 22.73 -11.02
CA THR A 354 0.94 21.47 -10.35
C THR A 354 2.34 21.46 -9.75
N LEU A 355 3.35 21.94 -10.47
CA LEU A 355 4.72 22.05 -9.96
C LEU A 355 4.80 23.02 -8.77
N ASP A 356 4.09 24.15 -8.81
CA ASP A 356 4.03 25.10 -7.71
C ASP A 356 3.28 24.51 -6.49
N PHE A 357 2.21 23.76 -6.69
CA PHE A 357 1.52 23.04 -5.61
C PHE A 357 2.42 21.99 -4.95
N MET A 358 3.06 21.12 -5.75
CA MET A 358 4.00 20.12 -5.24
C MET A 358 5.12 20.78 -4.42
N TYR A 359 5.70 21.85 -4.94
CA TYR A 359 6.78 22.58 -4.25
C TYR A 359 6.29 23.25 -2.97
N TRP A 360 5.10 23.85 -2.97
CA TRP A 360 4.50 24.45 -1.79
C TRP A 360 4.25 23.41 -0.69
N CYS A 361 3.76 22.22 -1.04
CA CYS A 361 3.56 21.13 -0.07
C CYS A 361 4.84 20.77 0.69
N VAL A 362 6.01 20.77 0.02
CA VAL A 362 7.27 20.34 0.60
C VAL A 362 8.18 21.47 1.09
N SER A 363 7.78 22.74 0.91
CA SER A 363 8.64 23.90 1.22
C SER A 363 7.98 24.99 2.06
N SER A 364 6.64 25.10 2.05
CA SER A 364 5.93 26.06 2.90
C SER A 364 5.80 25.56 4.35
N ASP A 365 5.57 26.47 5.27
CA ASP A 365 5.31 26.14 6.67
C ASP A 365 4.02 25.32 6.83
N GLU A 366 2.98 25.67 6.09
CA GLU A 366 1.66 25.01 6.10
C GLU A 366 1.77 23.61 5.49
N GLY A 367 2.36 23.50 4.30
CA GLY A 367 2.54 22.24 3.59
C GLY A 367 3.37 21.23 4.40
N THR A 368 4.55 21.64 4.83
CA THR A 368 5.47 20.74 5.57
C THR A 368 4.93 20.31 6.92
N LYS A 369 4.19 21.20 7.63
CA LYS A 369 3.53 20.84 8.89
C LYS A 369 2.37 19.88 8.68
N ALA A 370 1.53 20.10 7.66
CA ALA A 370 0.43 19.21 7.34
C ALA A 370 0.95 17.81 6.95
N MET A 371 1.97 17.73 6.09
CA MET A 371 2.57 16.45 5.72
C MET A 371 3.16 15.71 6.94
N ALA A 372 3.81 16.42 7.86
CA ALA A 372 4.41 15.80 9.04
C ALA A 372 3.40 15.44 10.13
N ASN A 373 2.48 16.36 10.47
CA ASN A 373 1.63 16.23 11.65
C ASN A 373 0.28 15.60 11.34
N ASP A 374 -0.35 16.00 10.22
CA ASP A 374 -1.70 15.53 9.88
C ASP A 374 -1.63 14.20 9.09
N MET A 375 -0.59 14.02 8.26
CA MET A 375 -0.38 12.80 7.48
C MET A 375 0.61 11.84 8.12
N GLY A 376 1.41 12.28 9.09
CA GLY A 376 2.44 11.44 9.73
C GLY A 376 3.64 11.12 8.82
N PHE A 377 3.84 11.89 7.75
CA PHE A 377 4.85 11.61 6.73
C PHE A 377 6.26 12.02 7.14
N VAL A 378 7.24 11.31 6.60
CA VAL A 378 8.64 11.75 6.50
C VAL A 378 8.89 12.10 5.04
N ILE A 379 9.07 13.36 4.73
CA ILE A 379 9.31 13.81 3.36
C ILE A 379 10.80 13.93 3.07
N PRO A 380 11.30 13.50 1.89
CA PRO A 380 12.74 13.52 1.55
C PRO A 380 13.21 14.87 1.02
N PHE A 381 12.77 15.98 1.64
CA PHE A 381 13.09 17.34 1.21
C PHE A 381 13.78 18.14 2.30
N LYS A 382 14.53 19.18 1.90
CA LYS A 382 15.38 20.01 2.80
C LYS A 382 14.59 20.69 3.92
N ASN A 383 13.32 21.04 3.68
CA ASN A 383 12.47 21.75 4.62
C ASN A 383 11.56 20.83 5.45
N ALA A 384 11.84 19.52 5.47
CA ALA A 384 11.05 18.55 6.20
C ALA A 384 10.92 18.92 7.69
N VAL A 385 9.69 18.90 8.18
CA VAL A 385 9.38 18.99 9.61
C VAL A 385 9.43 17.59 10.22
N GLU A 386 9.82 17.48 11.48
CA GLU A 386 9.85 16.20 12.18
C GLU A 386 8.44 15.67 12.41
N SER A 387 8.18 14.45 11.97
CA SER A 387 6.90 13.79 12.17
C SER A 387 6.71 13.33 13.62
N PRO A 388 5.54 13.54 14.23
CA PRO A 388 5.21 13.01 15.56
C PRO A 388 4.99 11.50 15.58
N ASN A 389 4.86 10.87 14.43
CA ASN A 389 4.54 9.46 14.24
C ASN A 389 5.49 8.54 15.04
N VAL A 390 4.95 7.77 15.98
CA VAL A 390 5.72 6.89 16.87
C VAL A 390 6.48 5.80 16.10
N PHE A 391 5.96 5.35 14.96
CA PHE A 391 6.62 4.34 14.12
C PHE A 391 7.84 4.91 13.41
N VAL A 392 7.75 6.17 12.97
CA VAL A 392 8.88 6.93 12.44
C VAL A 392 9.95 7.16 13.51
N LYS A 393 9.54 7.46 14.74
CA LYS A 393 10.47 7.59 15.87
C LYS A 393 11.19 6.27 16.13
N ALA A 394 10.48 5.14 16.13
CA ALA A 394 11.08 3.81 16.31
C ALA A 394 12.13 3.51 15.22
N ASP A 395 11.87 3.83 13.94
CA ASP A 395 12.85 3.67 12.85
C ASP A 395 14.11 4.53 13.06
N LYS A 396 13.91 5.80 13.43
CA LYS A 396 15.02 6.72 13.75
C LYS A 396 15.87 6.24 14.94
N GLU A 397 15.23 5.75 15.98
CA GLU A 397 15.92 5.22 17.17
C GLU A 397 16.73 3.96 16.83
N MET A 398 16.18 3.06 16.03
CA MET A 398 16.89 1.87 15.54
C MET A 398 18.11 2.26 14.69
N THR A 399 17.93 3.20 13.76
CA THR A 399 19.01 3.71 12.91
C THR A 399 20.09 4.40 13.75
N ALA A 400 19.71 5.21 14.72
CA ALA A 400 20.64 5.86 15.65
C ALA A 400 21.40 4.86 16.55
N ALA A 401 20.78 3.72 16.87
CA ALA A 401 21.41 2.60 17.58
C ALA A 401 22.32 1.74 16.68
N GLY A 402 22.46 2.10 15.39
CA GLY A 402 23.32 1.40 14.43
C GLY A 402 22.69 0.16 13.79
N LYS A 403 21.36 -0.01 13.90
CA LYS A 403 20.66 -1.08 13.18
C LYS A 403 20.56 -0.77 11.68
N THR A 404 20.61 -1.82 10.87
CA THR A 404 20.56 -1.73 9.42
C THR A 404 19.12 -1.91 8.93
N PRO A 405 18.51 -0.91 8.28
CA PRO A 405 17.19 -1.06 7.67
C PRO A 405 17.22 -2.10 6.55
N VAL A 406 16.12 -2.81 6.39
CA VAL A 406 15.87 -3.66 5.22
C VAL A 406 15.33 -2.77 4.10
N ALA A 407 16.08 -2.64 3.01
CA ALA A 407 15.67 -1.81 1.88
C ALA A 407 14.47 -2.42 1.14
N TRP A 408 13.64 -1.57 0.56
CA TRP A 408 12.54 -1.99 -0.29
C TRP A 408 13.05 -2.34 -1.69
N ASN A 409 12.90 -3.61 -2.07
CA ASN A 409 13.24 -4.09 -3.40
C ASN A 409 12.00 -4.26 -4.30
N PHE A 410 10.91 -3.56 -4.00
CA PHE A 410 9.66 -3.65 -4.77
C PHE A 410 9.86 -3.27 -6.23
N SER A 411 10.75 -2.33 -6.49
CA SER A 411 11.13 -1.86 -7.82
C SER A 411 11.84 -2.90 -8.68
N THR A 412 12.33 -3.98 -8.10
CA THR A 412 12.99 -5.07 -8.81
C THR A 412 12.08 -6.25 -9.07
N MET A 413 10.90 -6.29 -8.44
CA MET A 413 9.88 -7.32 -8.71
C MET A 413 9.40 -7.19 -10.16
N PRO A 414 9.33 -8.28 -10.93
CA PRO A 414 9.28 -8.19 -12.39
C PRO A 414 7.96 -7.60 -12.94
N SER A 415 6.83 -7.81 -12.26
CA SER A 415 5.53 -7.29 -12.72
C SER A 415 4.44 -7.40 -11.65
N GLU A 416 3.31 -6.72 -11.86
CA GLU A 416 2.10 -6.94 -11.07
C GLU A 416 1.50 -8.34 -11.29
N ASN A 417 1.69 -8.94 -12.48
CA ASN A 417 1.27 -10.31 -12.73
C ASN A 417 2.02 -11.31 -11.84
N TRP A 418 3.33 -11.12 -11.66
CA TRP A 418 4.12 -11.93 -10.75
C TRP A 418 3.62 -11.81 -9.31
N LYS A 419 3.44 -10.58 -8.82
CA LYS A 419 2.91 -10.32 -7.47
C LYS A 419 1.55 -11.02 -7.26
N ASN A 420 0.64 -10.89 -8.22
CA ASN A 420 -0.67 -11.52 -8.18
C ASN A 420 -0.61 -13.04 -8.24
N GLY A 421 0.32 -13.61 -8.99
CA GLY A 421 0.59 -15.05 -9.04
C GLY A 421 1.05 -15.58 -7.68
N VAL A 422 2.02 -14.90 -7.04
CA VAL A 422 2.50 -15.22 -5.69
C VAL A 422 1.37 -15.09 -4.66
N GLY A 423 0.61 -13.99 -4.70
CA GLY A 423 -0.53 -13.76 -3.80
C GLY A 423 -1.59 -14.85 -3.89
N SER A 424 -1.95 -15.26 -5.12
CA SER A 424 -2.92 -16.34 -5.37
C SER A 424 -2.42 -17.68 -4.82
N ALA A 425 -1.13 -18.00 -5.00
CA ALA A 425 -0.54 -19.23 -4.48
C ALA A 425 -0.47 -19.24 -2.94
N LEU A 426 -0.12 -18.12 -2.30
CA LEU A 426 -0.13 -17.97 -0.84
C LEU A 426 -1.55 -18.14 -0.27
N THR A 427 -2.55 -17.55 -0.91
CA THR A 427 -3.96 -17.67 -0.50
C THR A 427 -4.43 -19.12 -0.61
N ALA A 428 -4.10 -19.82 -1.70
CA ALA A 428 -4.43 -21.23 -1.86
C ALA A 428 -3.70 -22.11 -0.83
N TYR A 429 -2.45 -21.82 -0.52
CA TYR A 429 -1.68 -22.49 0.52
C TYR A 429 -2.31 -22.31 1.91
N ALA A 430 -2.63 -21.07 2.29
CA ALA A 430 -3.28 -20.77 3.57
C ALA A 430 -4.63 -21.49 3.70
N ALA A 431 -5.41 -21.56 2.62
CA ALA A 431 -6.69 -22.26 2.56
C ALA A 431 -6.56 -23.79 2.53
N GLY A 432 -5.35 -24.36 2.48
CA GLY A 432 -5.13 -25.80 2.37
C GLY A 432 -5.55 -26.39 1.03
N THR A 433 -5.76 -25.58 -0.01
CA THR A 433 -6.12 -25.99 -1.38
C THR A 433 -4.95 -26.00 -2.35
N GLY A 434 -3.82 -25.43 -1.97
CA GLY A 434 -2.54 -25.42 -2.67
C GLY A 434 -1.39 -25.91 -1.78
N SER A 435 -0.23 -26.04 -2.35
CA SER A 435 1.01 -26.47 -1.68
C SER A 435 2.02 -25.33 -1.58
N TRP A 436 3.02 -25.46 -0.71
CA TRP A 436 4.14 -24.52 -0.70
C TRP A 436 4.98 -24.59 -1.99
N ASP A 437 5.04 -25.75 -2.64
CA ASP A 437 5.73 -25.92 -3.93
C ASP A 437 5.06 -25.06 -5.03
N ASP A 438 3.74 -24.85 -4.95
CA ASP A 438 3.04 -23.91 -5.87
C ASP A 438 3.49 -22.46 -5.61
N VAL A 439 3.69 -22.08 -4.35
CA VAL A 439 4.24 -20.76 -4.00
C VAL A 439 5.67 -20.59 -4.52
N VAL A 440 6.53 -21.61 -4.34
CA VAL A 440 7.90 -21.62 -4.87
C VAL A 440 7.90 -21.48 -6.39
N THR A 441 7.05 -22.22 -7.08
CA THR A 441 6.90 -22.14 -8.55
C THR A 441 6.44 -20.75 -8.98
N ALA A 442 5.40 -20.18 -8.34
CA ALA A 442 4.92 -18.84 -8.65
C ALA A 442 6.01 -17.78 -8.39
N PHE A 443 6.80 -17.95 -7.32
CA PHE A 443 7.85 -17.02 -6.96
C PHE A 443 9.04 -17.10 -7.93
N VAL A 444 9.63 -18.27 -8.15
CA VAL A 444 10.89 -18.45 -8.88
C VAL A 444 10.66 -18.52 -10.39
N ASP A 445 9.82 -19.46 -10.85
CA ASP A 445 9.56 -19.64 -12.28
C ASP A 445 8.72 -18.48 -12.85
N GLY A 446 7.79 -17.96 -12.04
CA GLY A 446 7.03 -16.77 -12.36
C GLY A 446 7.91 -15.53 -12.54
N TRP A 447 8.90 -15.33 -11.66
CA TRP A 447 9.87 -14.23 -11.78
C TRP A 447 10.60 -14.28 -13.12
N ALA A 448 11.25 -15.39 -13.43
CA ALA A 448 12.01 -15.55 -14.67
C ALA A 448 11.13 -15.38 -15.92
N SER A 449 9.88 -15.86 -15.85
CA SER A 449 8.93 -15.74 -16.97
C SER A 449 8.53 -14.29 -17.24
N GLU A 450 8.19 -13.52 -16.19
CA GLU A 450 7.80 -12.11 -16.33
C GLU A 450 9.00 -11.22 -16.70
N ALA A 451 10.18 -11.46 -16.14
CA ALA A 451 11.40 -10.76 -16.53
C ALA A 451 11.72 -10.95 -18.02
N ALA A 452 11.56 -12.18 -18.54
CA ALA A 452 11.75 -12.46 -19.97
C ALA A 452 10.73 -11.74 -20.86
N LEU A 453 9.48 -11.56 -20.41
CA LEU A 453 8.47 -10.79 -21.12
C LEU A 453 8.84 -9.29 -21.17
N ASN A 454 9.29 -8.73 -20.06
CA ASN A 454 9.73 -7.33 -20.00
C ASN A 454 10.94 -7.05 -20.91
N ALA A 455 11.89 -8.00 -21.01
CA ALA A 455 13.04 -7.87 -21.89
C ALA A 455 12.69 -7.96 -23.39
N ALA A 456 11.53 -8.49 -23.73
CA ALA A 456 11.06 -8.66 -25.12
C ALA A 456 10.14 -7.50 -25.59
N ALA A 457 9.67 -6.64 -24.69
CA ALA A 457 8.79 -5.49 -24.96
C ALA A 457 9.59 -4.24 -25.28
#